data_813472f5672fd5085248069901842d24
#
_entry.id   813472f5672fd5085248069901842d24
#
_cell.length_a   1.000
_cell.length_b   1.000
_cell.length_c   1.000
_cell.angle_alpha   90.00
_cell.angle_beta   90.00
_cell.angle_gamma   90.00
#
_symmetry.space_group_name_H-M   'P 1'
#
loop_
_entity.id
_entity.type
_entity.pdbx_description
1 polymer ?
#
loop_
_entity_poly.entity_id
_entity_poly.type
_entity_poly.pdbx_seq_one_letter_code
_entity_poly.pdbx_strand_id
1 'polypeptide(L)'
;MTATVVTAPSEATLAEVAGLMRDRNVGSVVILDHGRPAALITDRDVALALGADGAGRDEPAGPHATRPLVAGEAGMDVEEAAALMVQHRIRRLPIMDGDGLAGIVTLDDLAVRTGDVQLAQQMTADVARAALPEFFFHQRGG
;
A
#
# COMPACT_ATOMS: atom_id res chain seq x y z
N MET A 1 -4.06 5.01 12.42
CA MET A 1 -2.82 5.22 11.64
C MET A 1 -1.65 4.58 12.37
N THR A 2 -0.85 3.85 11.65
CA THR A 2 0.40 3.32 12.20
C THR A 2 1.48 4.38 12.05
N ALA A 3 2.08 4.80 13.16
CA ALA A 3 3.08 5.86 13.16
C ALA A 3 4.44 5.40 12.61
N THR A 4 4.75 4.10 12.75
CA THR A 4 6.02 3.55 12.25
C THR A 4 5.79 3.01 10.84
N VAL A 5 6.47 3.58 9.87
CA VAL A 5 6.40 3.15 8.47
C VAL A 5 7.70 2.43 8.11
N VAL A 6 7.58 1.26 7.52
CA VAL A 6 8.74 0.49 7.08
C VAL A 6 9.16 1.01 5.72
N THR A 7 10.43 1.37 5.59
CA THR A 7 11.01 1.90 4.36
C THR A 7 12.20 1.06 3.91
N ALA A 8 12.53 1.15 2.63
CA ALA A 8 13.72 0.51 2.08
C ALA A 8 14.22 1.35 0.88
N PRO A 9 15.53 1.37 0.63
CA PRO A 9 16.04 2.03 -0.57
C PRO A 9 15.65 1.25 -1.83
N SER A 10 15.63 1.93 -2.96
CA SER A 10 15.26 1.34 -4.25
C SER A 10 16.16 0.16 -4.63
N GLU A 11 17.40 0.18 -4.17
CA GLU A 11 18.41 -0.85 -4.44
C GLU A 11 18.24 -2.10 -3.56
N ALA A 12 17.45 -2.03 -2.50
CA ALA A 12 17.17 -3.21 -1.67
C ALA A 12 16.57 -4.30 -2.54
N THR A 13 16.98 -5.54 -2.31
CA THR A 13 16.53 -6.66 -3.13
C THR A 13 15.10 -7.07 -2.79
N LEU A 14 14.47 -7.77 -3.71
CA LEU A 14 13.14 -8.35 -3.46
C LEU A 14 13.16 -9.25 -2.22
N ALA A 15 14.23 -10.02 -2.04
CA ALA A 15 14.38 -10.88 -0.85
C ALA A 15 14.47 -10.06 0.44
N GLU A 16 15.22 -8.96 0.42
CA GLU A 16 15.35 -8.08 1.59
C GLU A 16 14.02 -7.42 1.94
N VAL A 17 13.28 -6.95 0.93
CA VAL A 17 11.96 -6.34 1.14
C VAL A 17 10.97 -7.37 1.68
N ALA A 18 10.96 -8.58 1.11
CA ALA A 18 10.12 -9.66 1.62
C ALA A 18 10.46 -10.00 3.07
N GLY A 19 11.75 -10.00 3.42
CA GLY A 19 12.21 -10.22 4.78
C GLY A 19 11.72 -9.14 5.75
N LEU A 20 11.74 -7.88 5.34
CA LEU A 20 11.17 -6.77 6.13
C LEU A 20 9.68 -6.96 6.37
N MET A 21 8.94 -7.36 5.34
CA MET A 21 7.51 -7.62 5.47
C MET A 21 7.22 -8.72 6.48
N ARG A 22 7.99 -9.81 6.43
CA ARG A 22 7.86 -10.91 7.38
C ARG A 22 8.21 -10.47 8.80
N ASP A 23 9.38 -9.85 8.97
CA ASP A 23 9.92 -9.55 10.29
C ASP A 23 9.15 -8.44 11.01
N ARG A 24 8.62 -7.48 10.23
CA ARG A 24 7.82 -6.38 10.76
C ARG A 24 6.32 -6.63 10.68
N ASN A 25 5.91 -7.75 10.10
CA ASN A 25 4.50 -8.13 9.91
C ASN A 25 3.71 -7.03 9.22
N VAL A 26 4.24 -6.54 8.09
CA VAL A 26 3.59 -5.53 7.25
C VAL A 26 3.42 -6.05 5.84
N GLY A 27 2.40 -5.57 5.15
CA GLY A 27 2.12 -5.94 3.76
C GLY A 27 2.59 -4.91 2.74
N SER A 28 3.26 -3.85 3.19
CA SER A 28 3.78 -2.82 2.28
C SER A 28 5.02 -2.18 2.87
N VAL A 29 5.88 -1.71 1.96
CA VAL A 29 7.13 -1.00 2.29
C VAL A 29 7.21 0.21 1.37
N VAL A 30 7.54 1.36 1.94
CA VAL A 30 7.75 2.58 1.15
C VAL A 30 9.18 2.55 0.61
N ILE A 31 9.29 2.70 -0.70
CA ILE A 31 10.59 2.72 -1.39
C ILE A 31 11.10 4.15 -1.43
N LEU A 32 12.35 4.32 -1.04
CA LEU A 32 13.04 5.61 -1.05
C LEU A 32 13.97 5.71 -2.25
N ASP A 33 13.85 6.79 -2.99
CA ASP A 33 14.84 7.19 -4.01
C ASP A 33 15.62 8.37 -3.44
N HIS A 34 16.94 8.20 -3.29
CA HIS A 34 17.79 9.24 -2.71
C HIS A 34 17.27 9.75 -1.36
N GLY A 35 16.76 8.83 -0.53
CA GLY A 35 16.25 9.14 0.80
C GLY A 35 14.84 9.72 0.84
N ARG A 36 14.19 9.88 -0.31
CA ARG A 36 12.84 10.46 -0.38
C ARG A 36 11.80 9.39 -0.75
N PRO A 37 10.62 9.42 -0.13
CA PRO A 37 9.54 8.50 -0.48
C PRO A 37 9.14 8.68 -1.95
N ALA A 38 9.20 7.59 -2.72
CA ALA A 38 8.99 7.66 -4.16
C ALA A 38 7.99 6.64 -4.68
N ALA A 39 7.82 5.51 -3.99
CA ALA A 39 7.00 4.40 -4.45
C ALA A 39 6.55 3.54 -3.29
N LEU A 40 5.57 2.70 -3.55
CA LEU A 40 5.09 1.72 -2.58
C LEU A 40 5.19 0.33 -3.20
N ILE A 41 5.80 -0.61 -2.47
CA ILE A 41 5.81 -2.01 -2.86
C ILE A 41 4.99 -2.81 -1.86
N THR A 42 4.10 -3.65 -2.38
CA THR A 42 3.26 -4.52 -1.56
C THR A 42 3.72 -5.96 -1.64
N ASP A 43 3.23 -6.79 -0.73
CA ASP A 43 3.45 -8.23 -0.78
C ASP A 43 2.95 -8.84 -2.09
N ARG A 44 1.87 -8.30 -2.65
CA ARG A 44 1.38 -8.71 -3.97
C ARG A 44 2.37 -8.36 -5.07
N ASP A 45 2.95 -7.16 -5.05
CA ASP A 45 3.98 -6.78 -6.03
C ASP A 45 5.16 -7.72 -6.01
N VAL A 46 5.62 -8.11 -4.80
CA VAL A 46 6.71 -9.06 -4.63
C VAL A 46 6.33 -10.43 -5.18
N ALA A 47 5.13 -10.90 -4.86
CA ALA A 47 4.64 -12.20 -5.33
C ALA A 47 4.55 -12.25 -6.86
N LEU A 48 4.02 -11.19 -7.47
CA LEU A 48 3.91 -11.12 -8.94
C LEU A 48 5.28 -11.03 -9.61
N ALA A 49 6.20 -10.26 -9.04
CA ALA A 49 7.55 -10.13 -9.57
C ALA A 49 8.26 -11.49 -9.59
N LEU A 50 8.26 -12.19 -8.47
CA LEU A 50 8.93 -13.47 -8.33
C LEU A 50 8.20 -14.62 -9.05
N GLY A 51 6.87 -14.62 -8.94
CA GLY A 51 6.06 -15.75 -9.43
C GLY A 51 5.65 -15.64 -10.89
N ALA A 52 5.28 -14.45 -11.35
CA ALA A 52 4.73 -14.27 -12.70
C ALA A 52 5.72 -13.64 -13.66
N ASP A 53 6.52 -12.68 -13.21
CA ASP A 53 7.40 -11.90 -14.07
C ASP A 53 8.81 -12.50 -14.19
N GLY A 54 9.10 -13.55 -13.43
CA GLY A 54 10.39 -14.23 -13.49
C GLY A 54 11.54 -13.47 -12.86
N ALA A 55 11.25 -12.50 -12.02
CA ALA A 55 12.30 -11.74 -11.33
C ALA A 55 13.05 -12.63 -10.34
N GLY A 56 14.35 -12.39 -10.19
CA GLY A 56 15.16 -13.07 -9.20
C GLY A 56 15.08 -12.41 -7.85
N ARG A 57 15.27 -13.19 -6.79
CA ARG A 57 15.22 -12.68 -5.42
C ARG A 57 16.27 -11.60 -5.14
N ASP A 58 17.34 -11.58 -5.90
CA ASP A 58 18.46 -10.63 -5.72
C ASP A 58 18.32 -9.39 -6.60
N GLU A 59 17.21 -9.26 -7.34
CA GLU A 59 16.93 -8.07 -8.12
C GLU A 59 16.50 -6.91 -7.22
N PRO A 60 16.84 -5.65 -7.59
CA PRO A 60 16.36 -4.49 -6.84
C PRO A 60 14.84 -4.41 -6.83
N ALA A 61 14.28 -4.06 -5.68
CA ALA A 61 12.83 -3.98 -5.50
C ALA A 61 12.23 -2.74 -6.15
N GLY A 62 12.99 -1.64 -6.25
CA GLY A 62 12.47 -0.37 -6.75
C GLY A 62 11.71 -0.45 -8.07
N PRO A 63 12.24 -1.11 -9.11
CA PRO A 63 11.54 -1.23 -10.39
C PRO A 63 10.21 -1.98 -10.33
N HIS A 64 9.99 -2.78 -9.30
CA HIS A 64 8.76 -3.56 -9.12
C HIS A 64 7.72 -2.86 -8.24
N ALA A 65 8.07 -1.70 -7.69
CA ALA A 65 7.16 -0.90 -6.85
C ALA A 65 6.20 -0.08 -7.71
N THR A 66 5.07 0.29 -7.13
CA THR A 66 4.08 1.14 -7.78
C THR A 66 4.48 2.60 -7.66
N ARG A 67 4.55 3.31 -8.78
CA ARG A 67 4.93 4.72 -8.88
C ARG A 67 3.87 5.51 -9.65
N PRO A 68 3.71 6.81 -9.36
CA PRO A 68 4.31 7.54 -8.23
C PRO A 68 3.68 7.13 -6.91
N LEU A 69 4.29 7.53 -5.79
CA LEU A 69 3.71 7.27 -4.48
C LEU A 69 2.43 8.07 -4.32
N VAL A 70 1.32 7.38 -4.12
CA VAL A 70 0.05 8.02 -3.74
C VAL A 70 0.07 8.19 -2.23
N ALA A 71 0.00 9.43 -1.77
CA ALA A 71 0.09 9.75 -0.35
C ALA A 71 -0.93 10.82 0.03
N GLY A 72 -1.36 10.77 1.29
CA GLY A 72 -2.15 11.83 1.91
C GLY A 72 -1.25 12.79 2.66
N GLU A 73 -1.85 13.88 3.14
CA GLU A 73 -1.18 14.90 3.93
C GLU A 73 -1.60 14.78 5.38
N ALA A 74 -0.68 15.03 6.30
CA ALA A 74 -1.02 15.10 7.73
C ALA A 74 -2.07 16.20 7.94
N GLY A 75 -3.09 15.90 8.73
CA GLY A 75 -4.18 16.81 9.00
C GLY A 75 -5.37 16.72 8.04
N MET A 76 -5.24 15.96 6.93
CA MET A 76 -6.40 15.73 6.07
C MET A 76 -7.48 14.95 6.83
N ASP A 77 -8.72 15.12 6.45
CA ASP A 77 -9.81 14.41 7.14
C ASP A 77 -9.98 12.99 6.57
N VAL A 78 -10.78 12.19 7.29
CA VAL A 78 -11.02 10.79 6.94
C VAL A 78 -11.67 10.65 5.56
N GLU A 79 -12.57 11.57 5.21
CA GLU A 79 -13.28 11.52 3.94
C GLU A 79 -12.32 11.77 2.77
N GLU A 80 -11.37 12.70 2.93
CA GLU A 80 -10.35 12.98 1.93
C GLU A 80 -9.42 11.77 1.76
N ALA A 81 -9.00 11.15 2.85
CA ALA A 81 -8.18 9.95 2.80
C ALA A 81 -8.90 8.80 2.08
N ALA A 82 -10.17 8.61 2.43
CA ALA A 82 -11.02 7.60 1.80
C ALA A 82 -11.17 7.84 0.30
N ALA A 83 -11.38 9.08 -0.10
CA ALA A 83 -11.52 9.45 -1.52
C ALA A 83 -10.25 9.12 -2.31
N LEU A 84 -9.07 9.38 -1.75
CA LEU A 84 -7.80 9.03 -2.38
C LEU A 84 -7.66 7.51 -2.55
N MET A 85 -8.03 6.75 -1.54
CA MET A 85 -7.96 5.28 -1.59
C MET A 85 -8.87 4.72 -2.68
N VAL A 86 -10.09 5.22 -2.80
CA VAL A 86 -11.03 4.78 -3.84
C VAL A 86 -10.54 5.22 -5.22
N GLN A 87 -10.13 6.47 -5.36
CA GLN A 87 -9.67 7.02 -6.63
C GLN A 87 -8.49 6.23 -7.20
N HIS A 88 -7.54 5.85 -6.35
CA HIS A 88 -6.32 5.16 -6.76
C HIS A 88 -6.36 3.66 -6.56
N ARG A 89 -7.50 3.11 -6.11
CA ARG A 89 -7.71 1.67 -5.93
C ARG A 89 -6.69 1.04 -4.98
N ILE A 90 -6.42 1.73 -3.88
CA ILE A 90 -5.45 1.30 -2.87
C ILE A 90 -6.12 1.12 -1.52
N ARG A 91 -5.56 0.22 -0.71
CA ARG A 91 -6.07 -0.10 0.62
C ARG A 91 -5.17 0.45 1.72
N ARG A 92 -4.05 1.02 1.36
CA ARG A 92 -3.07 1.61 2.26
C ARG A 92 -2.67 2.96 1.71
N LEU A 93 -2.63 3.96 2.58
CA LEU A 93 -2.31 5.33 2.18
C LEU A 93 -1.20 5.86 3.09
N PRO A 94 0.02 6.00 2.58
CA PRO A 94 1.07 6.70 3.31
C PRO A 94 0.67 8.16 3.55
N ILE A 95 0.99 8.66 4.72
CA ILE A 95 0.69 10.04 5.11
C ILE A 95 2.00 10.80 5.24
N MET A 96 2.10 11.89 4.51
CA MET A 96 3.26 12.79 4.55
C MET A 96 3.03 13.93 5.52
N ASP A 97 4.08 14.35 6.18
CA ASP A 97 4.13 15.56 6.99
C ASP A 97 5.32 16.37 6.50
N GLY A 98 5.06 17.34 5.61
CA GLY A 98 6.13 17.99 4.88
C GLY A 98 6.83 17.02 3.94
N ASP A 99 8.14 16.89 4.06
CA ASP A 99 8.95 15.98 3.24
C ASP A 99 9.11 14.58 3.86
N GLY A 100 8.60 14.38 5.07
CA GLY A 100 8.74 13.14 5.82
C GLY A 100 7.46 12.31 5.85
N LEU A 101 7.61 11.03 6.15
CA LEU A 101 6.49 10.14 6.38
C LEU A 101 6.02 10.23 7.83
N ALA A 102 4.74 10.53 8.04
CA ALA A 102 4.14 10.56 9.37
C ALA A 102 3.57 9.19 9.77
N GLY A 103 3.10 8.40 8.80
CA GLY A 103 2.52 7.10 9.08
C GLY A 103 1.86 6.51 7.86
N ILE A 104 1.08 5.46 8.07
CA ILE A 104 0.30 4.82 7.03
C ILE A 104 -1.12 4.57 7.55
N VAL A 105 -2.11 4.80 6.72
CA VAL A 105 -3.52 4.59 7.04
C VAL A 105 -4.04 3.43 6.21
N THR A 106 -4.74 2.51 6.86
CA THR A 106 -5.42 1.39 6.18
C THR A 106 -6.93 1.57 6.29
N LEU A 107 -7.68 0.79 5.51
CA LEU A 107 -9.14 0.79 5.62
C LEU A 107 -9.60 0.39 7.03
N ASP A 108 -8.89 -0.56 7.66
CA ASP A 108 -9.21 -0.99 9.02
C ASP A 108 -9.00 0.15 10.02
N ASP A 109 -7.95 0.95 9.87
CA ASP A 109 -7.70 2.12 10.69
C ASP A 109 -8.85 3.13 10.56
N LEU A 110 -9.36 3.34 9.37
CA LEU A 110 -10.48 4.24 9.13
C LEU A 110 -11.75 3.73 9.84
N ALA A 111 -12.00 2.42 9.81
CA ALA A 111 -13.12 1.81 10.50
C ALA A 111 -13.07 2.07 11.99
N VAL A 112 -11.91 1.88 12.60
CA VAL A 112 -11.72 2.09 14.04
C VAL A 112 -11.90 3.57 14.42
N ARG A 113 -11.33 4.47 13.64
CA ARG A 113 -11.33 5.90 13.94
C ARG A 113 -12.70 6.55 13.81
N THR A 114 -13.46 6.18 12.79
CA THR A 114 -14.76 6.79 12.55
C THR A 114 -15.82 6.26 13.50
N GLY A 115 -15.65 5.06 14.03
CA GLY A 115 -16.70 4.37 14.78
C GLY A 115 -17.92 4.04 13.92
N ASP A 116 -17.84 4.31 12.62
CA ASP A 116 -18.93 4.07 11.67
C ASP A 116 -18.62 2.80 10.86
N VAL A 117 -19.12 1.69 11.38
CA VAL A 117 -18.89 0.38 10.77
C VAL A 117 -19.53 0.31 9.38
N GLN A 118 -20.68 0.95 9.21
CA GLN A 118 -21.39 0.94 7.93
C GLN A 118 -20.61 1.70 6.86
N LEU A 119 -20.09 2.88 7.18
CA LEU A 119 -19.26 3.67 6.28
C LEU A 119 -17.99 2.89 5.90
N ALA A 120 -17.33 2.29 6.88
CA ALA A 120 -16.12 1.50 6.66
C ALA A 120 -16.40 0.29 5.77
N GLN A 121 -17.52 -0.41 5.96
CA GLN A 121 -17.92 -1.54 5.11
C GLN A 121 -18.19 -1.08 3.68
N GLN A 122 -18.86 0.04 3.51
CA GLN A 122 -19.13 0.60 2.19
C GLN A 122 -17.84 0.98 1.48
N MET A 123 -16.91 1.65 2.17
CA MET A 123 -15.61 2.02 1.61
C MET A 123 -14.80 0.79 1.21
N THR A 124 -14.78 -0.24 2.04
CA THR A 124 -14.09 -1.48 1.73
C THR A 124 -14.66 -2.14 0.48
N ALA A 125 -15.97 -2.16 0.35
CA ALA A 125 -16.64 -2.70 -0.83
C ALA A 125 -16.30 -1.88 -2.08
N ASP A 126 -16.33 -0.56 -1.97
CA ASP A 126 -16.02 0.35 -3.10
C ASP A 126 -14.58 0.18 -3.57
N VAL A 127 -13.62 0.12 -2.64
CA VAL A 127 -12.21 -0.08 -2.98
C VAL A 127 -12.00 -1.46 -3.62
N ALA A 128 -12.58 -2.52 -3.05
CA ALA A 128 -12.46 -3.87 -3.59
C ALA A 128 -13.06 -3.97 -4.99
N ARG A 129 -14.22 -3.35 -5.20
CA ARG A 129 -14.88 -3.34 -6.50
C ARG A 129 -14.05 -2.62 -7.55
N ALA A 130 -13.46 -1.50 -7.19
CA ALA A 130 -12.63 -0.71 -8.10
C ALA A 130 -11.30 -1.40 -8.41
N ALA A 131 -10.70 -2.06 -7.42
CA ALA A 131 -9.37 -2.64 -7.56
C ALA A 131 -9.35 -4.01 -8.25
N LEU A 132 -10.39 -4.85 -8.04
CA LEU A 132 -10.39 -6.25 -8.47
C LEU A 132 -11.69 -6.66 -9.18
N PRO A 133 -12.22 -5.89 -10.13
CA PRO A 133 -13.51 -6.23 -10.73
C PRO A 133 -13.48 -7.57 -11.47
N GLU A 134 -12.46 -7.83 -12.29
CA GLU A 134 -12.37 -9.06 -13.08
C GLU A 134 -12.11 -10.27 -12.19
N PHE A 135 -11.22 -10.15 -11.23
CA PHE A 135 -10.94 -11.22 -10.28
C PHE A 135 -12.20 -11.62 -9.52
N PHE A 136 -12.96 -10.63 -9.10
CA PHE A 136 -14.22 -10.86 -8.37
C PHE A 136 -15.24 -11.62 -9.23
N PHE A 137 -15.38 -11.25 -10.50
CA PHE A 137 -16.28 -11.95 -11.41
C PHE A 137 -15.82 -13.36 -11.70
N HIS A 138 -14.54 -13.61 -11.89
CA HIS A 138 -13.99 -14.94 -12.10
C HIS A 138 -14.29 -15.87 -10.92
N GLN A 139 -14.11 -15.40 -9.71
CA GLN A 139 -14.41 -16.19 -8.51
C GLN A 139 -15.89 -16.53 -8.39
N ARG A 140 -16.77 -15.61 -8.79
CA ARG A 140 -18.21 -15.85 -8.75
C ARG A 140 -18.70 -16.73 -9.89
N GLY A 141 -18.07 -16.61 -11.03
CA GLY A 141 -18.41 -17.38 -12.22
C GLY A 141 -17.84 -18.77 -12.23
N GLY A 142 -16.94 -19.04 -11.32
CA GLY A 142 -16.30 -20.36 -11.19
C GLY A 142 -17.12 -21.29 -10.27
#